data_18a338457d6d86d549ef06edcdd1d20c
#
_entry.id   18a338457d6d86d549ef06edcdd1d20c
#
_cell.length_a   1.000
_cell.length_b   1.000
_cell.length_c   1.000
_cell.angle_alpha   90.00
_cell.angle_beta   90.00
_cell.angle_gamma   90.00
#
_symmetry.space_group_name_H-M   'P 1'
#
loop_
_entity.id
_entity.type
_entity.pdbx_description
1 polymer ?
#
loop_
_entity_poly.entity_id
_entity_poly.type
_entity_poly.pdbx_seq_one_letter_code
_entity_poly.pdbx_strand_id
1 'polypeptide(L)'
;MKKIFSVLAVTVFAFSFSQTYVNVSSVKNQVENVYKGGQEKFEYDLTNNLRYTANAFQTNGDFTLNFKVNENGDITDVKLLPELYDKGFEREVKRDLGRMKKHFAVNQPKNVSVGLSFGRDLKPSDGRLAFQGRDSFANQNTK
;
A
#
# COMPACT_ATOMS: atom_id res chain seq x y z
N MET A 1 52.28 -25.09 -16.63
CA MET A 1 50.89 -25.25 -16.12
C MET A 1 50.35 -23.86 -15.78
N LYS A 2 49.55 -23.33 -16.66
CA LYS A 2 48.95 -22.00 -16.44
C LYS A 2 47.64 -22.23 -15.68
N LYS A 3 47.60 -21.79 -14.43
CA LYS A 3 46.38 -21.79 -13.62
C LYS A 3 45.56 -20.57 -14.04
N ILE A 4 44.49 -20.84 -14.77
CA ILE A 4 43.48 -19.82 -15.10
C ILE A 4 42.61 -19.65 -13.88
N PHE A 5 42.83 -18.58 -13.12
CA PHE A 5 41.89 -18.12 -12.10
C PHE A 5 40.69 -17.49 -12.81
N SER A 6 39.65 -18.26 -12.98
CA SER A 6 38.36 -17.75 -13.38
C SER A 6 37.77 -16.98 -12.23
N VAL A 7 37.95 -15.65 -12.22
CA VAL A 7 37.25 -14.77 -11.30
C VAL A 7 35.80 -14.70 -11.79
N LEU A 8 34.96 -15.54 -11.16
CA LEU A 8 33.52 -15.45 -11.31
C LEU A 8 33.08 -14.16 -10.57
N ALA A 9 33.03 -13.08 -11.30
CA ALA A 9 32.41 -11.86 -10.79
C ALA A 9 30.90 -12.14 -10.64
N VAL A 10 30.50 -12.56 -9.44
CA VAL A 10 29.10 -12.58 -9.05
C VAL A 10 28.68 -11.12 -8.90
N THR A 11 28.20 -10.55 -9.98
CA THR A 11 27.47 -9.31 -9.93
C THR A 11 26.16 -9.57 -9.20
N VAL A 12 26.20 -9.35 -7.89
CA VAL A 12 24.99 -9.26 -7.08
C VAL A 12 24.28 -7.99 -7.55
N PHE A 13 23.37 -8.15 -8.50
CA PHE A 13 22.39 -7.11 -8.76
C PHE A 13 21.55 -6.99 -7.52
N ALA A 14 21.91 -6.08 -6.64
CA ALA A 14 21.03 -5.61 -5.59
C ALA A 14 19.85 -4.91 -6.30
N PHE A 15 18.82 -5.67 -6.62
CA PHE A 15 17.54 -5.10 -6.98
C PHE A 15 17.04 -4.36 -5.76
N SER A 16 17.28 -3.07 -5.73
CA SER A 16 16.64 -2.18 -4.77
C SER A 16 15.16 -2.14 -5.12
N PHE A 17 14.42 -3.12 -4.65
CA PHE A 17 12.97 -3.07 -4.70
C PHE A 17 12.54 -1.93 -3.79
N SER A 18 12.10 -0.84 -4.39
CA SER A 18 11.38 0.19 -3.64
C SER A 18 10.18 -0.48 -3.00
N GLN A 19 10.21 -0.58 -1.67
CA GLN A 19 9.09 -1.18 -0.94
C GLN A 19 7.92 -0.22 -0.97
N THR A 20 6.77 -0.73 -1.37
CA THR A 20 5.52 0.01 -1.27
C THR A 20 5.05 -0.06 0.18
N TYR A 21 4.86 1.10 0.81
CA TYR A 21 4.19 1.14 2.10
C TYR A 21 2.68 1.19 1.89
N VAL A 22 1.96 0.61 2.82
CA VAL A 22 0.50 0.62 2.88
C VAL A 22 0.11 1.22 4.22
N ASN A 23 -0.71 2.25 4.19
CA ASN A 23 -1.33 2.83 5.37
C ASN A 23 -2.84 2.66 5.27
N VAL A 24 -3.43 2.06 6.29
CA VAL A 24 -4.87 1.83 6.41
C VAL A 24 -5.40 2.75 7.50
N SER A 25 -6.45 3.49 7.20
CA SER A 25 -7.13 4.37 8.13
C SER A 25 -8.63 4.08 8.12
N SER A 26 -9.18 3.70 9.24
CA SER A 26 -10.60 3.39 9.40
C SER A 26 -11.26 4.31 10.44
N VAL A 27 -12.58 4.47 10.32
CA VAL A 27 -13.37 5.20 11.33
C VAL A 27 -13.65 4.25 12.48
N LYS A 28 -13.23 4.63 13.69
CA LYS A 28 -13.33 3.80 14.91
C LYS A 28 -14.72 3.20 15.10
N ASN A 29 -15.75 4.00 15.00
CA ASN A 29 -17.13 3.54 15.21
C ASN A 29 -17.64 2.56 14.17
N GLN A 30 -16.99 2.44 13.02
CA GLN A 30 -17.38 1.52 11.96
C GLN A 30 -16.76 0.14 12.11
N VAL A 31 -15.58 0.04 12.70
CA VAL A 31 -14.78 -1.18 12.72
C VAL A 31 -14.66 -1.79 14.12
N GLU A 32 -14.68 -0.97 15.17
CA GLU A 32 -14.43 -1.40 16.57
C GLU A 32 -15.28 -2.59 17.01
N ASN A 33 -16.56 -2.57 16.66
CA ASN A 33 -17.52 -3.62 17.03
C ASN A 33 -17.84 -4.59 15.88
N VAL A 34 -17.12 -4.50 14.77
CA VAL A 34 -17.35 -5.28 13.56
C VAL A 34 -16.23 -6.29 13.35
N TYR A 35 -15.03 -5.96 13.79
CA TYR A 35 -13.85 -6.78 13.62
C TYR A 35 -13.34 -7.30 14.97
N LYS A 36 -13.06 -8.58 15.06
CA LYS A 36 -12.53 -9.21 16.27
C LYS A 36 -11.14 -8.68 16.59
N GLY A 37 -11.02 -7.96 17.68
CA GLY A 37 -9.81 -7.26 18.09
C GLY A 37 -9.81 -5.75 17.80
N GLY A 38 -10.94 -5.22 17.29
CA GLY A 38 -11.15 -3.78 17.13
C GLY A 38 -10.42 -3.14 15.95
N GLN A 39 -10.42 -1.82 15.96
CA GLN A 39 -9.87 -1.00 14.88
C GLN A 39 -8.38 -1.25 14.62
N GLU A 40 -7.56 -1.22 15.66
CA GLU A 40 -6.10 -1.37 15.52
C GLU A 40 -5.72 -2.71 14.87
N LYS A 41 -6.38 -3.78 15.33
CA LYS A 41 -6.14 -5.10 14.76
C LYS A 41 -6.61 -5.21 13.32
N PHE A 42 -7.74 -4.62 12.98
CA PHE A 42 -8.24 -4.56 11.61
C PHE A 42 -7.25 -3.84 10.68
N GLU A 43 -6.80 -2.65 11.07
CA GLU A 43 -5.86 -1.86 10.28
C GLU A 43 -4.53 -2.60 10.10
N TYR A 44 -4.03 -3.24 11.14
CA TYR A 44 -2.82 -4.06 11.08
C TYR A 44 -2.97 -5.25 10.13
N ASP A 45 -4.05 -6.02 10.28
CA ASP A 45 -4.29 -7.22 9.47
C ASP A 45 -4.50 -6.85 7.99
N LEU A 46 -5.27 -5.79 7.71
CA LEU A 46 -5.50 -5.32 6.35
C LEU A 46 -4.22 -4.77 5.71
N THR A 47 -3.43 -3.99 6.46
CA THR A 47 -2.12 -3.50 6.00
C THR A 47 -1.21 -4.66 5.57
N ASN A 48 -1.12 -5.70 6.40
CA ASN A 48 -0.28 -6.86 6.10
C ASN A 48 -0.78 -7.65 4.88
N ASN A 49 -2.09 -7.84 4.75
CA ASN A 49 -2.67 -8.54 3.61
C ASN A 49 -2.46 -7.77 2.30
N LEU A 50 -2.59 -6.45 2.32
CA LEU A 50 -2.45 -5.61 1.14
C LEU A 50 -1.00 -5.39 0.69
N ARG A 51 -0.02 -5.62 1.57
CA ARG A 51 1.40 -5.35 1.27
C ARG A 51 1.90 -6.08 0.03
N TYR A 52 1.56 -7.35 -0.12
CA TYR A 52 1.95 -8.12 -1.30
C TYR A 52 1.30 -7.58 -2.57
N THR A 53 0.01 -7.32 -2.53
CA THR A 53 -0.76 -6.76 -3.65
C THR A 53 -0.24 -5.38 -4.04
N ALA A 54 0.02 -4.51 -3.07
CA ALA A 54 0.59 -3.19 -3.31
C ALA A 54 1.95 -3.26 -4.01
N ASN A 55 2.82 -4.17 -3.60
CA ASN A 55 4.13 -4.38 -4.24
C ASN A 55 3.99 -4.98 -5.65
N ALA A 56 3.11 -5.95 -5.85
CA ALA A 56 2.91 -6.60 -7.14
C ALA A 56 2.39 -5.63 -8.21
N PHE A 57 1.48 -4.74 -7.85
CA PHE A 57 0.90 -3.73 -8.74
C PHE A 57 1.66 -2.41 -8.73
N GLN A 58 2.68 -2.25 -7.89
CA GLN A 58 3.44 -1.00 -7.77
C GLN A 58 2.52 0.20 -7.53
N THR A 59 1.45 0.00 -6.76
CA THR A 59 0.39 0.98 -6.53
C THR A 59 0.93 2.19 -5.79
N ASN A 60 0.43 3.37 -6.20
CA ASN A 60 0.71 4.64 -5.55
C ASN A 60 -0.57 5.50 -5.59
N GLY A 61 -0.90 6.13 -4.48
CA GLY A 61 -2.06 7.01 -4.35
C GLY A 61 -3.01 6.61 -3.21
N ASP A 62 -4.06 7.39 -3.09
CA ASP A 62 -5.06 7.26 -2.05
C ASP A 62 -6.35 6.66 -2.62
N PHE A 63 -6.91 5.70 -1.89
CA PHE A 63 -8.14 5.01 -2.26
C PHE A 63 -9.08 4.95 -1.06
N THR A 64 -10.36 4.81 -1.36
CA THR A 64 -11.39 4.49 -0.36
C THR A 64 -11.94 3.10 -0.66
N LEU A 65 -11.83 2.20 0.29
CA LEU A 65 -12.40 0.86 0.23
C LEU A 65 -13.73 0.85 0.99
N ASN A 66 -14.82 0.67 0.27
CA ASN A 66 -16.16 0.54 0.83
C ASN A 66 -16.61 -0.90 0.74
N PHE A 67 -17.20 -1.42 1.79
CA PHE A 67 -17.77 -2.78 1.81
C PHE A 67 -18.86 -2.91 2.88
N LYS A 68 -19.65 -3.96 2.75
CA LYS A 68 -20.70 -4.30 3.70
C LYS A 68 -20.38 -5.62 4.38
N VAL A 69 -20.60 -5.70 5.68
CA VAL A 69 -20.49 -6.93 6.46
C VAL A 69 -21.92 -7.32 6.87
N ASN A 70 -22.32 -8.54 6.54
CA ASN A 70 -23.62 -9.08 6.96
C ASN A 70 -23.53 -9.79 8.33
N GLU A 71 -24.67 -10.25 8.85
CA GLU A 71 -24.77 -10.92 10.15
C GLU A 71 -23.93 -12.20 10.26
N ASN A 72 -23.63 -12.83 9.15
CA ASN A 72 -22.78 -14.03 9.07
C ASN A 72 -21.29 -13.71 8.99
N GLY A 73 -20.92 -12.43 9.01
CA GLY A 73 -19.53 -11.97 8.78
C GLY A 73 -19.12 -12.00 7.32
N ASP A 74 -20.05 -12.22 6.37
CA ASP A 74 -19.74 -12.18 4.95
C ASP A 74 -19.54 -10.74 4.48
N ILE A 75 -18.54 -10.58 3.62
CA ILE A 75 -18.19 -9.30 3.04
C ILE A 75 -18.82 -9.20 1.65
N THR A 76 -19.63 -8.18 1.44
CA THR A 76 -20.33 -7.92 0.19
C THR A 76 -20.16 -6.46 -0.25
N ASP A 77 -20.61 -6.14 -1.47
CA ASP A 77 -20.61 -4.78 -2.02
C ASP A 77 -19.25 -4.06 -1.97
N VAL A 78 -18.18 -4.83 -2.16
CA VAL A 78 -16.81 -4.29 -2.11
C VAL A 78 -16.54 -3.41 -3.31
N LYS A 79 -16.22 -2.14 -3.03
CA LYS A 79 -15.88 -1.12 -4.03
C LYS A 79 -14.62 -0.39 -3.62
N LEU A 80 -13.72 -0.19 -4.58
CA LEU A 80 -12.51 0.63 -4.44
C LEU A 80 -12.69 1.92 -5.25
N LEU A 81 -12.47 3.06 -4.60
CA LEU A 81 -12.59 4.39 -5.21
C LEU A 81 -11.26 5.16 -5.08
N PRO A 82 -10.84 5.95 -6.09
CA PRO A 82 -11.49 6.06 -7.41
C PRO A 82 -11.45 4.75 -8.20
N GLU A 83 -12.42 4.54 -9.08
CA GLU A 83 -12.42 3.36 -9.94
C GLU A 83 -11.21 3.38 -10.87
N LEU A 84 -10.51 2.27 -10.93
CA LEU A 84 -9.37 2.09 -11.82
C LEU A 84 -9.81 1.47 -13.16
N TYR A 85 -9.12 1.85 -14.23
CA TYR A 85 -9.31 1.22 -15.54
C TYR A 85 -8.94 -0.27 -15.49
N ASP A 86 -7.80 -0.61 -14.88
CA ASP A 86 -7.42 -2.00 -14.63
C ASP A 86 -8.12 -2.53 -13.37
N LYS A 87 -9.01 -3.48 -13.56
CA LYS A 87 -9.73 -4.14 -12.46
C LYS A 87 -8.91 -5.22 -11.75
N GLY A 88 -7.70 -5.47 -12.19
CA GLY A 88 -6.81 -6.47 -11.57
C GLY A 88 -6.49 -6.12 -10.12
N PHE A 89 -6.06 -4.90 -9.87
CA PHE A 89 -5.76 -4.42 -8.52
C PHE A 89 -6.99 -4.49 -7.59
N GLU A 90 -8.13 -3.99 -8.05
CA GLU A 90 -9.38 -4.04 -7.28
C GLU A 90 -9.76 -5.48 -6.89
N ARG A 91 -9.63 -6.42 -7.82
CA ARG A 91 -9.91 -7.85 -7.58
C ARG A 91 -8.99 -8.42 -6.49
N GLU A 92 -7.70 -8.09 -6.52
CA GLU A 92 -6.75 -8.56 -5.52
C GLU A 92 -7.03 -7.93 -4.15
N VAL A 93 -7.37 -6.64 -4.08
CA VAL A 93 -7.79 -5.98 -2.84
C VAL A 93 -9.03 -6.66 -2.24
N LYS A 94 -10.02 -7.00 -3.08
CA LYS A 94 -11.21 -7.76 -2.65
C LYS A 94 -10.84 -9.13 -2.10
N ARG A 95 -9.90 -9.82 -2.74
CA ARG A 95 -9.41 -11.12 -2.29
C ARG A 95 -8.70 -11.02 -0.94
N ASP A 96 -7.85 -10.01 -0.78
CA ASP A 96 -7.10 -9.81 0.46
C ASP A 96 -8.02 -9.44 1.64
N LEU A 97 -9.03 -8.60 1.39
CA LEU A 97 -10.09 -8.33 2.36
C LEU A 97 -10.87 -9.62 2.72
N GLY A 98 -11.18 -10.43 1.72
CA GLY A 98 -11.90 -11.70 1.88
C GLY A 98 -11.17 -12.71 2.79
N ARG A 99 -9.84 -12.68 2.85
CA ARG A 99 -9.04 -13.51 3.75
C ARG A 99 -9.30 -13.21 5.22
N MET A 100 -9.79 -12.02 5.52
CA MET A 100 -10.09 -11.57 6.87
C MET A 100 -11.51 -11.92 7.31
N LYS A 101 -12.33 -12.53 6.44
CA LYS A 101 -13.75 -12.85 6.68
C LYS A 101 -14.03 -13.45 8.06
N LYS A 102 -13.23 -14.41 8.50
CA LYS A 102 -13.40 -15.12 9.79
C LYS A 102 -13.29 -14.23 11.03
N HIS A 103 -12.78 -13.02 10.89
CA HIS A 103 -12.61 -12.07 11.97
C HIS A 103 -13.74 -11.05 12.05
N PHE A 104 -14.64 -11.03 11.06
CA PHE A 104 -15.81 -10.16 11.08
C PHE A 104 -16.97 -10.86 11.82
N ALA A 105 -17.61 -10.10 12.68
CA ALA A 105 -18.81 -10.54 13.39
C ALA A 105 -19.66 -9.31 13.70
N VAL A 106 -20.90 -9.32 13.25
CA VAL A 106 -21.86 -8.24 13.50
C VAL A 106 -23.24 -8.80 13.82
N ASN A 107 -23.98 -8.10 14.66
CA ASN A 107 -25.36 -8.45 14.99
C ASN A 107 -26.37 -7.91 13.95
N GLN A 108 -25.95 -6.95 13.15
CA GLN A 108 -26.73 -6.33 12.09
C GLN A 108 -25.80 -5.93 10.95
N PRO A 109 -26.29 -5.94 9.69
CA PRO A 109 -25.47 -5.53 8.55
C PRO A 109 -24.90 -4.13 8.74
N LYS A 110 -23.59 -3.98 8.49
CA LYS A 110 -22.87 -2.70 8.62
C LYS A 110 -22.13 -2.35 7.35
N ASN A 111 -22.19 -1.08 6.99
CA ASN A 111 -21.34 -0.50 5.96
C ASN A 111 -20.05 -0.01 6.61
N VAL A 112 -18.93 -0.31 5.97
CA VAL A 112 -17.58 0.07 6.41
C VAL A 112 -16.89 0.82 5.29
N SER A 113 -16.26 1.94 5.64
CA SER A 113 -15.45 2.75 4.73
C SER A 113 -14.05 2.90 5.30
N VAL A 114 -13.04 2.62 4.50
CA VAL A 114 -11.64 2.59 4.91
C VAL A 114 -10.78 3.36 3.91
N GLY A 115 -9.98 4.28 4.41
CA GLY A 115 -8.94 4.95 3.63
C GLY A 115 -7.73 4.04 3.47
N LEU A 116 -7.25 3.91 2.25
CA LEU A 116 -6.03 3.19 1.89
C LEU A 116 -5.06 4.17 1.23
N SER A 117 -3.87 4.31 1.77
CA SER A 117 -2.81 5.11 1.17
C SER A 117 -1.63 4.22 0.80
N PHE A 118 -1.25 4.25 -0.46
CA PHE A 118 -0.12 3.51 -0.99
C PHE A 118 0.96 4.48 -1.45
N GLY A 119 2.20 4.21 -1.07
CA GLY A 119 3.32 5.01 -1.49
C GLY A 119 4.58 4.19 -1.63
N ARG A 120 5.57 4.74 -2.30
CA ARG A 120 6.90 4.14 -2.41
C ARG A 120 7.87 4.92 -1.55
N ASP A 121 8.59 4.20 -0.70
CA ASP A 121 9.80 4.74 -0.10
C ASP A 121 10.88 4.85 -1.19
N LEU A 122 10.82 5.92 -1.94
CA LEU A 122 11.96 6.35 -2.73
C LEU A 122 12.99 6.86 -1.73
N LYS A 123 13.77 5.97 -1.14
CA LYS A 123 15.02 6.41 -0.50
C LYS A 123 15.78 7.16 -1.57
N PRO A 124 16.10 8.44 -1.37
CA PRO A 124 16.98 9.14 -2.30
C PRO A 124 18.27 8.30 -2.37
N SER A 125 18.49 7.63 -3.49
CA SER A 125 19.73 6.97 -3.73
C SER A 125 20.80 8.05 -3.70
N ASP A 126 21.59 8.08 -2.63
CA ASP A 126 22.76 8.94 -2.47
C ASP A 126 22.58 10.36 -3.01
N GLY A 127 22.62 11.35 -2.13
CA GLY A 127 22.59 12.80 -2.31
C GLY A 127 23.20 13.44 -3.57
N ARG A 128 23.34 12.72 -4.67
CA ARG A 128 23.89 13.18 -5.93
C ARG A 128 22.87 13.71 -6.91
N LEU A 129 21.58 13.58 -6.62
CA LEU A 129 20.50 14.12 -7.46
C LEU A 129 19.59 15.08 -6.71
N ALA A 130 20.05 15.66 -5.62
CA ALA A 130 19.53 16.95 -5.23
C ALA A 130 19.97 17.92 -6.32
N PHE A 131 19.17 18.06 -7.36
CA PHE A 131 19.19 19.24 -8.20
C PHE A 131 18.81 20.40 -7.26
N GLN A 132 19.83 20.93 -6.58
CA GLN A 132 19.75 22.29 -6.10
C GLN A 132 19.63 23.15 -7.36
N GLY A 133 18.41 23.46 -7.74
CA GLY A 133 18.12 24.61 -8.54
C GLY A 133 18.72 25.79 -7.80
N ARG A 134 19.94 26.12 -8.09
CA ARG A 134 20.50 27.39 -7.72
C ARG A 134 19.67 28.44 -8.44
N ASP A 135 18.85 29.10 -7.67
CA ASP A 135 18.33 30.43 -8.01
C ASP A 135 19.49 31.38 -8.16
N SER A 136 20.16 31.32 -9.33
CA SER A 136 21.20 32.26 -9.72
C SER A 136 20.64 33.36 -10.62
N PHE A 137 19.40 33.78 -10.37
CA PHE A 137 18.83 34.96 -11.06
C PHE A 137 18.40 36.05 -10.06
N ALA A 138 19.13 36.24 -9.01
CA ALA A 138 18.99 37.43 -8.20
C ALA A 138 20.34 38.03 -7.97
N ASN A 139 20.83 38.80 -8.95
CA ASN A 139 21.56 40.02 -8.71
C ASN A 139 22.26 40.54 -9.96
N GLN A 140 21.57 41.26 -10.79
CA GLN A 140 22.21 42.29 -11.66
C GLN A 140 21.16 43.35 -11.94
N ASN A 141 21.07 44.35 -11.06
CA ASN A 141 20.81 45.74 -11.46
C ASN A 141 20.89 46.64 -10.25
N THR A 142 22.09 47.08 -9.98
CA THR A 142 22.31 48.36 -9.31
C THR A 142 23.42 49.09 -10.11
N LYS A 143 22.95 49.93 -10.99
CA LYS A 143 23.56 51.25 -11.30
C LYS A 143 22.55 52.08 -12.04
#